data_e36bfb94a1090d2ce22493a8a8f538db
#
_entry.id   e36bfb94a1090d2ce22493a8a8f538db
#
_cell.length_a   1.000
_cell.length_b   1.000
_cell.length_c   1.000
_cell.angle_alpha   90.00
_cell.angle_beta   90.00
_cell.angle_gamma   90.00
#
_symmetry.space_group_name_H-M   'P 1'
#
loop_
_entity.id
_entity.type
_entity.pdbx_description
1 polymer ?
#
loop_
_entity_poly.entity_id
_entity_poly.type
_entity_poly.pdbx_seq_one_letter_code
_entity_poly.pdbx_strand_id
1 'polypeptide(L)'
;MADNDTINEDFFKVIDTPLKAYILGVVIFNNKAASIEVMKAAADNNLNVSINLNNVKDNDNTLRSISYGYYKDLKDEDKKHYPYFNNIDILLKHLSKIGDVKYTETTILTGILELTITSKSIKDDIAMHLNNEKGYLADFVNNANNANICNQFARAYIEKYSSIIYDNINITFYNENIADSFVKLYDIPCNRQKNINNQVIQYNSVNMIDLLGMIYSNYECPYYNNYIYTYNNRDGKSIPCIKVFKVDADAVIPSKARYSDAGYDLTIIKEYKRLTSNTVIYDTGIKLEIPNGYYVEIVPRSSISRSGYMLANNVGIIDQGYRGNIYVALTKINNDTPDITDLAEWRLPWKCCQMIVKKQIYSKLVVCDSDSNQNEIEKSSRGTGAFGSTGS
;
A
#
# COMPACT_ATOMS: atom_id res chain seq x y z
N MET A 1 -2.70 32.52 -12.76
CA MET A 1 -4.04 33.01 -12.35
C MET A 1 -4.68 31.83 -11.66
N ALA A 2 -4.85 31.89 -10.34
CA ALA A 2 -5.56 30.85 -9.61
C ALA A 2 -7.02 30.94 -10.03
N ASP A 3 -7.58 29.87 -10.59
CA ASP A 3 -9.02 29.71 -10.68
C ASP A 3 -9.57 29.96 -9.28
N ASN A 4 -10.47 30.90 -9.13
CA ASN A 4 -11.24 31.09 -7.92
C ASN A 4 -12.08 29.83 -7.71
N ASP A 5 -11.50 28.84 -7.05
CA ASP A 5 -12.24 27.65 -6.62
C ASP A 5 -13.28 28.14 -5.60
N THR A 6 -14.52 28.22 -6.02
CA THR A 6 -15.65 28.52 -5.12
C THR A 6 -15.72 27.46 -4.06
N ILE A 7 -15.86 27.85 -2.79
CA ILE A 7 -16.03 26.94 -1.65
C ILE A 7 -17.20 26.00 -1.95
N ASN A 8 -16.97 24.71 -1.83
CA ASN A 8 -17.98 23.68 -2.00
C ASN A 8 -18.68 23.43 -0.66
N GLU A 9 -19.81 24.11 -0.45
CA GLU A 9 -20.60 24.04 0.78
C GLU A 9 -21.09 22.63 1.13
N ASP A 10 -21.28 21.75 0.15
CA ASP A 10 -21.74 20.37 0.32
C ASP A 10 -20.60 19.35 0.39
N PHE A 11 -19.34 19.79 0.53
CA PHE A 11 -18.17 18.88 0.43
C PHE A 11 -18.23 17.72 1.42
N PHE A 12 -18.64 17.95 2.66
CA PHE A 12 -18.75 16.94 3.72
C PHE A 12 -20.16 16.44 3.99
N LYS A 13 -21.16 16.90 3.25
CA LYS A 13 -22.55 16.46 3.43
C LYS A 13 -22.72 14.93 3.34
N VAL A 14 -21.99 14.30 2.41
CA VAL A 14 -21.90 12.85 2.27
C VAL A 14 -20.45 12.46 2.09
N ILE A 15 -19.98 11.52 2.91
CA ILE A 15 -18.63 10.94 2.79
C ILE A 15 -18.70 9.68 1.93
N ASP A 16 -18.70 9.88 0.64
CA ASP A 16 -18.88 8.85 -0.40
C ASP A 16 -17.58 8.41 -1.09
N THR A 17 -16.46 9.09 -0.83
CA THR A 17 -15.18 8.77 -1.42
C THR A 17 -14.07 8.64 -0.37
N PRO A 18 -13.05 7.78 -0.63
CA PRO A 18 -11.86 7.66 0.23
C PRO A 18 -11.18 9.00 0.49
N LEU A 19 -11.09 9.86 -0.54
CA LEU A 19 -10.46 11.17 -0.43
C LEU A 19 -11.23 12.10 0.52
N LYS A 20 -12.56 12.16 0.44
CA LYS A 20 -13.37 12.97 1.39
C LYS A 20 -13.18 12.49 2.83
N ALA A 21 -13.15 11.17 3.05
CA ALA A 21 -12.91 10.58 4.37
C ALA A 21 -11.53 10.96 4.91
N TYR A 22 -10.50 10.91 4.06
CA TYR A 22 -9.16 11.34 4.43
C TYR A 22 -9.10 12.83 4.80
N ILE A 23 -9.64 13.71 3.95
CA ILE A 23 -9.66 15.15 4.21
C ILE A 23 -10.46 15.49 5.47
N LEU A 24 -11.60 14.83 5.70
CA LEU A 24 -12.36 14.96 6.95
C LEU A 24 -11.49 14.60 8.16
N GLY A 25 -10.79 13.46 8.12
CA GLY A 25 -9.88 13.04 9.17
C GLY A 25 -8.74 14.05 9.40
N VAL A 26 -8.12 14.54 8.32
CA VAL A 26 -7.08 15.58 8.40
C VAL A 26 -7.59 16.83 9.11
N VAL A 27 -8.79 17.30 8.76
CA VAL A 27 -9.40 18.48 9.39
C VAL A 27 -9.68 18.25 10.87
N ILE A 28 -10.32 17.13 11.21
CA ILE A 28 -10.69 16.79 12.58
C ILE A 28 -9.47 16.65 13.47
N PHE A 29 -8.50 15.84 13.08
CA PHE A 29 -7.37 15.47 13.94
C PHE A 29 -6.29 16.56 14.03
N ASN A 30 -6.27 17.52 13.12
CA ASN A 30 -5.34 18.66 13.13
C ASN A 30 -5.99 19.98 13.60
N ASN A 31 -7.26 19.95 14.01
CA ASN A 31 -7.90 21.11 14.59
C ASN A 31 -7.21 21.52 15.92
N LYS A 32 -7.02 22.82 16.10
CA LYS A 32 -6.45 23.40 17.33
C LYS A 32 -7.41 23.30 18.54
N ALA A 33 -8.71 23.10 18.28
CA ALA A 33 -9.72 22.92 19.35
C ALA A 33 -9.70 21.47 19.83
N ALA A 34 -9.35 21.28 21.09
CA ALA A 34 -9.03 19.98 21.68
C ALA A 34 -10.24 19.05 21.92
N SER A 35 -11.50 19.48 21.68
CA SER A 35 -12.69 18.65 21.90
C SER A 35 -13.82 18.95 20.92
N ILE A 36 -14.73 17.97 20.76
CA ILE A 36 -15.97 18.10 19.98
C ILE A 36 -16.85 19.23 20.48
N GLU A 37 -16.89 19.44 21.81
CA GLU A 37 -17.68 20.52 22.41
C GLU A 37 -17.17 21.87 21.98
N VAL A 38 -15.85 22.04 21.87
CA VAL A 38 -15.24 23.27 21.35
C VAL A 38 -15.49 23.42 19.85
N MET A 39 -15.53 22.34 19.09
CA MET A 39 -15.91 22.39 17.66
C MET A 39 -17.38 22.77 17.46
N LYS A 40 -18.30 22.25 18.31
CA LYS A 40 -19.73 22.64 18.30
C LYS A 40 -19.93 24.10 18.73
N ALA A 41 -19.20 24.55 19.75
CA ALA A 41 -19.20 25.94 20.19
C ALA A 41 -18.58 26.90 19.15
N ALA A 42 -17.71 26.40 18.28
CA ALA A 42 -17.12 27.14 17.18
C ALA A 42 -18.07 27.30 15.96
N ALA A 43 -19.34 26.89 16.05
CA ALA A 43 -20.32 27.10 14.98
C ALA A 43 -20.44 28.58 14.60
N ASP A 44 -20.21 29.49 15.56
CA ASP A 44 -20.22 30.94 15.33
C ASP A 44 -18.82 31.53 15.03
N ASN A 45 -17.73 30.78 15.21
CA ASN A 45 -16.36 31.23 15.00
C ASN A 45 -15.67 30.41 13.87
N ASN A 46 -14.60 30.96 13.32
CA ASN A 46 -13.81 30.27 12.29
C ASN A 46 -13.16 28.98 12.84
N LEU A 47 -13.27 27.89 12.08
CA LEU A 47 -12.56 26.66 12.40
C LEU A 47 -11.12 26.75 11.83
N ASN A 48 -10.13 26.72 12.70
CA ASN A 48 -8.73 26.83 12.33
C ASN A 48 -8.02 25.48 12.47
N VAL A 49 -7.45 24.99 11.39
CA VAL A 49 -6.72 23.72 11.30
C VAL A 49 -5.27 24.02 10.97
N SER A 50 -4.33 23.40 11.70
CA SER A 50 -2.89 23.57 11.46
C SER A 50 -2.26 22.19 11.25
N ILE A 51 -1.80 21.95 10.04
CA ILE A 51 -1.19 20.69 9.62
C ILE A 51 0.32 20.89 9.51
N ASN A 52 1.07 20.21 10.37
CA ASN A 52 2.53 20.21 10.30
C ASN A 52 2.99 19.22 9.23
N LEU A 53 3.71 19.72 8.25
CA LEU A 53 4.31 18.95 7.17
C LEU A 53 5.78 18.76 7.47
N ASN A 54 6.18 17.53 7.78
CA ASN A 54 7.58 17.20 7.98
C ASN A 54 8.13 16.59 6.70
N ASN A 55 9.13 17.23 6.12
CA ASN A 55 9.91 16.67 5.04
C ASN A 55 10.83 15.60 5.61
N VAL A 56 10.62 14.34 5.23
CA VAL A 56 11.50 13.26 5.65
C VAL A 56 12.72 13.29 4.75
N LYS A 57 13.91 13.27 5.35
CA LYS A 57 15.16 13.08 4.60
C LYS A 57 15.03 11.77 3.83
N ASP A 58 15.09 11.82 2.50
CA ASP A 58 15.44 10.65 1.73
C ASP A 58 16.81 10.17 2.20
N ASN A 59 16.93 8.86 2.38
CA ASN A 59 18.20 8.22 2.78
C ASN A 59 19.33 8.41 1.75
N ASP A 60 18.99 8.93 0.58
CA ASP A 60 19.95 9.37 -0.42
C ASP A 60 20.31 10.84 -0.13
N ASN A 61 21.47 11.06 0.47
CA ASN A 61 22.04 12.38 0.74
C ASN A 61 22.23 13.27 -0.51
N THR A 62 21.68 12.87 -1.66
CA THR A 62 21.83 13.52 -2.96
C THR A 62 20.60 14.35 -3.38
N LEU A 63 19.46 14.25 -2.72
CA LEU A 63 18.34 15.14 -2.99
C LEU A 63 18.67 16.53 -2.46
N ARG A 64 18.99 17.42 -3.40
CA ARG A 64 19.12 18.84 -3.13
C ARG A 64 17.81 19.31 -2.53
N SER A 65 17.83 19.71 -1.27
CA SER A 65 16.69 20.35 -0.61
C SER A 65 16.35 21.63 -1.40
N ILE A 66 15.17 21.63 -2.00
CA ILE A 66 14.63 22.83 -2.65
C ILE A 66 13.50 23.39 -1.81
N SER A 67 13.27 24.69 -1.89
CA SER A 67 12.10 25.32 -1.29
C SER A 67 10.84 24.97 -2.10
N TYR A 68 9.67 25.02 -1.44
CA TYR A 68 8.40 24.86 -2.13
C TYR A 68 8.17 25.95 -3.19
N GLY A 69 8.66 27.17 -2.95
CA GLY A 69 8.64 28.25 -3.95
C GLY A 69 9.39 27.86 -5.22
N TYR A 70 10.61 27.32 -5.08
CA TYR A 70 11.38 26.85 -6.23
C TYR A 70 10.71 25.67 -6.95
N TYR A 71 10.11 24.72 -6.21
CA TYR A 71 9.35 23.62 -6.79
C TYR A 71 8.19 24.10 -7.67
N LYS A 72 7.46 25.18 -7.25
CA LYS A 72 6.37 25.72 -8.05
C LYS A 72 6.80 26.23 -9.43
N ASP A 73 8.02 26.72 -9.52
CA ASP A 73 8.59 27.27 -10.76
C ASP A 73 9.16 26.19 -11.69
N LEU A 74 9.22 24.92 -11.22
CA LEU A 74 9.68 23.81 -12.06
C LEU A 74 8.66 23.47 -13.14
N LYS A 75 9.16 22.92 -14.26
CA LYS A 75 8.32 22.30 -15.28
C LYS A 75 7.67 21.01 -14.73
N ASP A 76 6.50 20.65 -15.26
CA ASP A 76 5.78 19.46 -14.80
C ASP A 76 6.58 18.15 -14.94
N GLU A 77 7.44 18.05 -15.95
CA GLU A 77 8.35 16.92 -16.14
C GLU A 77 9.40 16.77 -15.03
N ASP A 78 9.78 17.90 -14.38
CA ASP A 78 10.76 17.92 -13.28
C ASP A 78 10.09 17.72 -11.92
N LYS A 79 8.81 18.13 -11.77
CA LYS A 79 8.03 18.01 -10.52
C LYS A 79 7.87 16.56 -10.05
N LYS A 80 7.84 15.60 -10.98
CA LYS A 80 7.76 14.17 -10.65
C LYS A 80 8.92 13.66 -9.76
N HIS A 81 10.04 14.36 -9.73
CA HIS A 81 11.19 14.03 -8.90
C HIS A 81 11.03 14.51 -7.44
N TYR A 82 9.95 15.24 -7.15
CA TYR A 82 9.65 15.80 -5.84
C TYR A 82 8.24 15.40 -5.36
N PRO A 83 7.99 14.11 -5.12
CA PRO A 83 6.64 13.59 -4.79
C PRO A 83 6.06 14.21 -3.52
N TYR A 84 6.91 14.65 -2.59
CA TYR A 84 6.50 15.33 -1.38
C TYR A 84 5.76 16.65 -1.67
N PHE A 85 6.31 17.51 -2.53
CA PHE A 85 5.66 18.77 -2.88
C PHE A 85 4.43 18.57 -3.75
N ASN A 86 4.41 17.54 -4.58
CA ASN A 86 3.21 17.15 -5.31
C ASN A 86 2.06 16.78 -4.35
N ASN A 87 2.34 16.10 -3.24
CA ASN A 87 1.35 15.83 -2.21
C ASN A 87 0.83 17.11 -1.52
N ILE A 88 1.71 18.09 -1.30
CA ILE A 88 1.30 19.41 -0.78
C ILE A 88 0.35 20.10 -1.75
N ASP A 89 0.66 20.11 -3.05
CA ASP A 89 -0.21 20.70 -4.07
C ASP A 89 -1.59 20.03 -4.12
N ILE A 90 -1.63 18.70 -4.02
CA ILE A 90 -2.89 17.95 -3.97
C ILE A 90 -3.69 18.31 -2.71
N LEU A 91 -3.05 18.37 -1.54
CA LEU A 91 -3.71 18.79 -0.29
C LEU A 91 -4.24 20.21 -0.39
N LEU A 92 -3.44 21.17 -0.86
CA LEU A 92 -3.84 22.56 -1.07
C LEU A 92 -5.06 22.64 -1.96
N LYS A 93 -5.07 21.95 -3.10
CA LYS A 93 -6.19 21.91 -4.04
C LYS A 93 -7.48 21.39 -3.41
N HIS A 94 -7.41 20.41 -2.53
CA HIS A 94 -8.60 19.87 -1.87
C HIS A 94 -9.05 20.69 -0.68
N LEU A 95 -8.11 21.22 0.10
CA LEU A 95 -8.44 22.08 1.25
C LEU A 95 -8.97 23.44 0.82
N SER A 96 -8.54 23.99 -0.33
CA SER A 96 -9.08 25.25 -0.87
C SER A 96 -10.57 25.18 -1.24
N LYS A 97 -11.10 23.97 -1.46
CA LYS A 97 -12.53 23.76 -1.70
C LYS A 97 -13.41 23.91 -0.45
N ILE A 98 -12.82 23.90 0.74
CA ILE A 98 -13.55 23.94 2.02
C ILE A 98 -13.20 25.16 2.87
N GLY A 99 -12.19 25.93 2.52
CA GLY A 99 -11.80 27.12 3.25
C GLY A 99 -10.55 27.81 2.72
N ASP A 100 -10.17 28.88 3.38
CA ASP A 100 -8.93 29.60 3.06
C ASP A 100 -7.72 28.82 3.54
N VAL A 101 -6.79 28.52 2.64
CA VAL A 101 -5.61 27.72 2.92
C VAL A 101 -4.33 28.51 2.65
N LYS A 102 -3.39 28.44 3.61
CA LYS A 102 -2.09 29.07 3.50
C LYS A 102 -0.98 28.08 3.84
N TYR A 103 0.01 27.98 2.98
CA TYR A 103 1.25 27.25 3.26
C TYR A 103 2.34 28.21 3.69
N THR A 104 2.99 27.90 4.79
CA THR A 104 4.16 28.63 5.30
C THR A 104 5.32 27.66 5.48
N GLU A 105 6.42 27.95 4.80
CA GLU A 105 7.66 27.20 4.96
C GLU A 105 8.38 27.68 6.23
N THR A 106 8.60 26.78 7.18
CA THR A 106 9.27 27.11 8.45
C THR A 106 10.76 26.81 8.39
N THR A 107 11.14 25.77 7.66
CA THR A 107 12.52 25.41 7.30
C THR A 107 12.50 24.74 5.93
N ILE A 108 13.66 24.48 5.33
CA ILE A 108 13.78 23.72 4.08
C ILE A 108 13.13 22.32 4.19
N LEU A 109 12.97 21.80 5.42
CA LEU A 109 12.49 20.44 5.68
C LEU A 109 11.09 20.40 6.34
N THR A 110 10.53 21.55 6.70
CA THR A 110 9.24 21.60 7.41
C THR A 110 8.41 22.77 6.94
N GLY A 111 7.11 22.54 6.83
CA GLY A 111 6.14 23.56 6.49
C GLY A 111 4.84 23.39 7.30
N ILE A 112 4.02 24.40 7.31
CA ILE A 112 2.73 24.41 7.97
C ILE A 112 1.66 24.80 6.94
N LEU A 113 0.62 23.97 6.81
CA LEU A 113 -0.61 24.31 6.16
C LEU A 113 -1.60 24.84 7.22
N GLU A 114 -2.03 26.07 7.05
CA GLU A 114 -3.09 26.66 7.86
C GLU A 114 -4.36 26.76 7.01
N LEU A 115 -5.43 26.14 7.50
CA LEU A 115 -6.76 26.15 6.88
C LEU A 115 -7.72 26.88 7.80
N THR A 116 -8.45 27.85 7.27
CA THR A 116 -9.53 28.56 7.96
C THR A 116 -10.86 28.27 7.27
N ILE A 117 -11.78 27.59 7.96
CA ILE A 117 -13.12 27.30 7.46
C ILE A 117 -14.09 28.30 8.07
N THR A 118 -14.68 29.12 7.23
CA THR A 118 -15.67 30.15 7.62
C THR A 118 -17.11 29.69 7.36
N SER A 119 -17.32 28.80 6.38
CA SER A 119 -18.62 28.29 6.00
C SER A 119 -19.33 27.58 7.15
N LYS A 120 -20.55 28.03 7.46
CA LYS A 120 -21.40 27.42 8.48
C LYS A 120 -21.85 26.01 8.04
N SER A 121 -22.23 25.84 6.77
CA SER A 121 -22.69 24.56 6.23
C SER A 121 -21.61 23.49 6.39
N ILE A 122 -20.37 23.77 6.00
CA ILE A 122 -19.23 22.84 6.13
C ILE A 122 -18.95 22.50 7.61
N LYS A 123 -19.04 23.50 8.51
CA LYS A 123 -18.84 23.27 9.95
C LYS A 123 -19.94 22.39 10.55
N ASP A 124 -21.19 22.62 10.15
CA ASP A 124 -22.34 21.81 10.58
C ASP A 124 -22.23 20.37 10.07
N ASP A 125 -21.81 20.16 8.84
CA ASP A 125 -21.54 18.82 8.28
C ASP A 125 -20.40 18.11 9.03
N ILE A 126 -19.29 18.79 9.30
CA ILE A 126 -18.20 18.23 10.13
C ILE A 126 -18.72 17.87 11.52
N ALA A 127 -19.49 18.73 12.16
CA ALA A 127 -20.07 18.50 13.48
C ALA A 127 -21.04 17.31 13.47
N MET A 128 -21.82 17.12 12.40
CA MET A 128 -22.73 15.98 12.24
C MET A 128 -21.95 14.65 12.21
N HIS A 129 -20.83 14.58 11.50
CA HIS A 129 -19.98 13.38 11.47
C HIS A 129 -19.26 13.12 12.80
N LEU A 130 -19.14 14.11 13.67
CA LEU A 130 -18.53 14.00 15.00
C LEU A 130 -19.52 13.69 16.12
N ASN A 131 -20.82 13.75 15.85
CA ASN A 131 -21.86 13.83 16.91
C ASN A 131 -22.17 12.48 17.56
N ASN A 132 -21.38 11.46 17.38
CA ASN A 132 -21.67 10.14 17.87
C ASN A 132 -21.06 9.83 19.23
N GLU A 133 -21.89 9.46 20.22
CA GLU A 133 -21.48 9.05 21.57
C GLU A 133 -20.57 7.81 21.59
N LYS A 134 -20.49 7.08 20.47
CA LYS A 134 -19.72 5.83 20.32
C LYS A 134 -18.28 6.00 19.81
N GLY A 135 -17.86 7.22 19.50
CA GLY A 135 -16.53 7.49 18.95
C GLY A 135 -16.48 7.63 17.43
N TYR A 136 -15.57 8.46 16.92
CA TYR A 136 -15.49 8.90 15.52
C TYR A 136 -15.35 7.78 14.49
N LEU A 137 -14.77 6.64 14.86
CA LEU A 137 -14.59 5.49 13.98
C LEU A 137 -15.81 4.56 13.94
N ALA A 138 -16.65 4.57 14.98
CA ALA A 138 -17.74 3.61 15.10
C ALA A 138 -18.81 3.77 14.00
N ASP A 139 -19.08 4.97 13.54
CA ASP A 139 -20.09 5.20 12.49
C ASP A 139 -19.55 4.89 11.10
N PHE A 140 -18.29 5.21 10.85
CA PHE A 140 -17.62 4.79 9.62
C PHE A 140 -17.53 3.27 9.51
N VAL A 141 -17.32 2.58 10.65
CA VAL A 141 -17.25 1.10 10.73
C VAL A 141 -18.62 0.46 10.52
N ASN A 142 -19.68 1.03 11.06
CA ASN A 142 -21.03 0.47 10.95
C ASN A 142 -21.64 0.68 9.54
N ASN A 143 -21.18 1.67 8.78
CA ASN A 143 -21.50 1.90 7.38
C ASN A 143 -20.53 1.18 6.43
N ALA A 144 -19.84 0.16 6.90
CA ALA A 144 -18.67 -0.51 6.32
C ALA A 144 -18.90 -1.27 4.99
N ASN A 145 -19.84 -0.87 4.17
CA ASN A 145 -19.88 -1.31 2.77
C ASN A 145 -18.69 -0.79 1.96
N ASN A 146 -17.82 0.06 2.55
CA ASN A 146 -16.64 0.57 1.91
C ASN A 146 -15.43 0.66 2.86
N ALA A 147 -14.69 -0.46 2.99
CA ALA A 147 -13.47 -0.53 3.78
C ALA A 147 -12.43 0.56 3.42
N ASN A 148 -12.40 0.98 2.15
CA ASN A 148 -11.47 2.03 1.69
C ASN A 148 -11.76 3.39 2.33
N ILE A 149 -13.04 3.74 2.54
CA ILE A 149 -13.42 4.99 3.21
C ILE A 149 -12.93 4.98 4.66
N CYS A 150 -13.20 3.88 5.38
CA CYS A 150 -12.75 3.71 6.78
C CYS A 150 -11.21 3.76 6.88
N ASN A 151 -10.51 3.09 5.98
CA ASN A 151 -9.05 3.07 5.96
C ASN A 151 -8.45 4.46 5.76
N GLN A 152 -9.03 5.30 4.91
CA GLN A 152 -8.49 6.63 4.67
C GLN A 152 -8.76 7.60 5.82
N PHE A 153 -9.89 7.48 6.51
CA PHE A 153 -10.14 8.22 7.75
C PHE A 153 -9.17 7.81 8.86
N ALA A 154 -9.00 6.50 9.09
CA ALA A 154 -8.05 5.94 10.06
C ALA A 154 -6.60 6.32 9.73
N ARG A 155 -6.24 6.41 8.44
CA ARG A 155 -4.94 6.87 7.98
C ARG A 155 -4.62 8.27 8.46
N ALA A 156 -5.55 9.22 8.35
CA ALA A 156 -5.36 10.58 8.85
C ALA A 156 -5.09 10.59 10.37
N TYR A 157 -5.74 9.69 11.14
CA TYR A 157 -5.48 9.51 12.57
C TYR A 157 -4.06 8.99 12.83
N ILE A 158 -3.66 7.94 12.14
CA ILE A 158 -2.33 7.34 12.27
C ILE A 158 -1.23 8.35 11.92
N GLU A 159 -1.39 9.09 10.83
CA GLU A 159 -0.42 10.10 10.41
C GLU A 159 -0.22 11.19 11.45
N LYS A 160 -1.23 11.46 12.28
CA LYS A 160 -1.15 12.45 13.36
C LYS A 160 -0.61 11.87 14.67
N TYR A 161 -1.07 10.68 15.07
CA TYR A 161 -0.92 10.18 16.44
C TYR A 161 -0.08 8.89 16.54
N SER A 162 0.68 8.54 15.51
CA SER A 162 1.57 7.40 15.58
C SER A 162 3.04 7.77 15.64
N SER A 163 3.84 6.84 16.15
CA SER A 163 5.29 6.84 16.08
C SER A 163 5.79 5.43 15.75
N ILE A 164 6.84 5.34 14.95
CA ILE A 164 7.53 4.06 14.69
C ILE A 164 8.83 4.07 15.49
N ILE A 165 8.97 3.08 16.37
CA ILE A 165 10.16 2.90 17.19
C ILE A 165 10.65 1.49 16.94
N TYR A 166 11.83 1.37 16.42
CA TYR A 166 12.36 0.11 15.90
C TYR A 166 11.33 -0.56 15.00
N ASP A 167 11.03 -1.65 14.80
CA ASP A 167 10.06 -2.25 13.88
C ASP A 167 8.63 -2.33 14.45
N ASN A 168 8.24 -1.39 15.31
CA ASN A 168 6.90 -1.35 15.89
C ASN A 168 6.25 0.01 15.63
N ILE A 169 4.96 0.01 15.29
CA ILE A 169 4.16 1.23 15.29
C ILE A 169 3.38 1.35 16.60
N ASN A 170 3.50 2.50 17.25
CA ASN A 170 2.75 2.86 18.43
C ASN A 170 1.74 3.93 18.05
N ILE A 171 0.45 3.68 18.28
CA ILE A 171 -0.64 4.61 17.99
C ILE A 171 -1.24 5.06 19.32
N THR A 172 -1.22 6.36 19.57
CA THR A 172 -1.75 6.94 20.81
C THR A 172 -3.21 7.31 20.63
N PHE A 173 -4.09 6.77 21.47
CA PHE A 173 -5.52 7.09 21.51
C PHE A 173 -5.85 7.82 22.79
N TYR A 174 -6.53 8.97 22.68
CA TYR A 174 -7.00 9.77 23.81
C TYR A 174 -8.45 9.44 24.18
N ASN A 175 -9.10 8.53 23.46
CA ASN A 175 -10.44 8.04 23.72
C ASN A 175 -10.45 6.51 23.59
N GLU A 176 -10.92 5.81 24.62
CA GLU A 176 -10.92 4.34 24.69
C GLU A 176 -11.88 3.74 23.64
N ASN A 177 -13.03 4.36 23.41
CA ASN A 177 -13.98 3.87 22.43
C ASN A 177 -13.42 3.92 20.98
N ILE A 178 -12.62 4.95 20.68
CA ILE A 178 -11.92 5.05 19.38
C ILE A 178 -10.88 3.94 19.26
N ALA A 179 -10.09 3.71 20.33
CA ALA A 179 -9.09 2.65 20.33
C ALA A 179 -9.71 1.27 20.13
N ASP A 180 -10.81 0.98 20.81
CA ASP A 180 -11.53 -0.29 20.70
C ASP A 180 -12.13 -0.49 19.30
N SER A 181 -12.73 0.57 18.75
CA SER A 181 -13.27 0.56 17.39
C SER A 181 -12.18 0.32 16.36
N PHE A 182 -11.01 0.97 16.53
CA PHE A 182 -9.86 0.81 15.65
C PHE A 182 -9.33 -0.62 15.68
N VAL A 183 -9.10 -1.20 16.86
CA VAL A 183 -8.62 -2.57 16.99
C VAL A 183 -9.63 -3.57 16.42
N LYS A 184 -10.92 -3.36 16.67
CA LYS A 184 -11.98 -4.21 16.10
C LYS A 184 -12.06 -4.12 14.57
N LEU A 185 -11.83 -2.93 14.00
CA LEU A 185 -11.88 -2.72 12.55
C LEU A 185 -10.83 -3.54 11.81
N TYR A 186 -9.61 -3.58 12.34
CA TYR A 186 -8.49 -4.23 11.65
C TYR A 186 -8.29 -5.68 12.05
N ASP A 187 -8.77 -6.10 13.24
CA ASP A 187 -8.63 -7.47 13.76
C ASP A 187 -7.21 -8.05 13.65
N ILE A 188 -6.20 -7.18 13.87
CA ILE A 188 -4.79 -7.53 13.84
C ILE A 188 -4.27 -7.61 15.28
N PRO A 189 -3.54 -8.67 15.67
CA PRO A 189 -2.99 -8.80 17.02
C PRO A 189 -2.13 -7.59 17.40
N CYS A 190 -2.37 -7.03 18.59
CA CYS A 190 -1.69 -5.86 19.09
C CYS A 190 -1.45 -5.95 20.60
N ASN A 191 -0.48 -5.19 21.09
CA ASN A 191 -0.27 -4.96 22.51
C ASN A 191 -0.99 -3.66 22.89
N ARG A 192 -1.64 -3.65 24.06
CA ARG A 192 -2.33 -2.47 24.61
C ARG A 192 -1.66 -2.01 25.90
N GLN A 193 -1.36 -0.74 25.98
CA GLN A 193 -0.83 -0.09 27.18
C GLN A 193 -1.75 1.06 27.57
N LYS A 194 -2.40 0.96 28.71
CA LYS A 194 -3.29 2.00 29.24
C LYS A 194 -2.50 2.91 30.16
N ASN A 195 -2.53 4.21 29.88
CA ASN A 195 -1.99 5.27 30.71
C ASN A 195 -3.14 6.10 31.32
N ILE A 196 -2.82 7.06 32.18
CA ILE A 196 -3.84 7.88 32.89
C ILE A 196 -4.76 8.63 31.91
N ASN A 197 -4.18 9.21 30.84
CA ASN A 197 -4.89 10.10 29.90
C ASN A 197 -4.99 9.56 28.48
N ASN A 198 -4.41 8.40 28.20
CA ASN A 198 -4.41 7.82 26.86
C ASN A 198 -4.20 6.31 26.89
N GLN A 199 -4.44 5.69 25.75
CA GLN A 199 -4.11 4.30 25.49
C GLN A 199 -3.15 4.23 24.29
N VAL A 200 -2.09 3.44 24.41
CA VAL A 200 -1.18 3.16 23.30
C VAL A 200 -1.46 1.75 22.77
N ILE A 201 -1.75 1.67 21.49
CA ILE A 201 -1.86 0.42 20.74
C ILE A 201 -0.57 0.23 19.97
N GLN A 202 0.11 -0.89 20.19
CA GLN A 202 1.36 -1.24 19.54
C GLN A 202 1.18 -2.44 18.65
N TYR A 203 1.56 -2.30 17.39
CA TYR A 203 1.69 -3.40 16.43
C TYR A 203 3.17 -3.68 16.18
N ASN A 204 3.58 -4.94 16.31
CA ASN A 204 4.95 -5.38 16.02
C ASN A 204 5.21 -5.45 14.51
N SER A 205 6.46 -5.74 14.11
CA SER A 205 6.93 -5.65 12.73
C SER A 205 6.01 -6.29 11.68
N VAL A 206 5.55 -7.51 11.89
CA VAL A 206 4.67 -8.23 10.94
C VAL A 206 3.27 -7.63 10.94
N ASN A 207 2.69 -7.45 12.13
CA ASN A 207 1.35 -6.89 12.29
C ASN A 207 1.28 -5.42 11.84
N MET A 208 2.38 -4.67 12.00
CA MET A 208 2.50 -3.33 11.46
C MET A 208 2.47 -3.31 9.93
N ILE A 209 3.16 -4.27 9.26
CA ILE A 209 3.12 -4.38 7.79
C ILE A 209 1.70 -4.64 7.31
N ASP A 210 0.97 -5.54 7.97
CA ASP A 210 -0.43 -5.85 7.61
C ASP A 210 -1.33 -4.63 7.83
N LEU A 211 -1.23 -3.95 8.98
CA LEU A 211 -1.99 -2.74 9.27
C LEU A 211 -1.74 -1.64 8.24
N LEU A 212 -0.47 -1.31 8.01
CA LEU A 212 -0.09 -0.25 7.09
C LEU A 212 -0.45 -0.60 5.64
N GLY A 213 -0.30 -1.86 5.25
CA GLY A 213 -0.72 -2.34 3.94
C GLY A 213 -2.20 -2.14 3.70
N MET A 214 -3.07 -2.43 4.68
CA MET A 214 -4.52 -2.19 4.57
C MET A 214 -4.84 -0.71 4.45
N ILE A 215 -4.23 0.13 5.29
CA ILE A 215 -4.52 1.56 5.40
C ILE A 215 -4.00 2.34 4.17
N TYR A 216 -2.82 1.97 3.67
CA TYR A 216 -2.17 2.65 2.53
C TYR A 216 -2.38 1.95 1.18
N SER A 217 -3.34 1.04 1.08
CA SER A 217 -3.68 0.36 -0.19
C SER A 217 -4.21 1.29 -1.27
N ASN A 218 -4.78 2.44 -0.89
CA ASN A 218 -5.31 3.42 -1.84
C ASN A 218 -4.28 4.54 -2.10
N TYR A 219 -3.67 4.51 -3.29
CA TYR A 219 -2.66 5.48 -3.72
C TYR A 219 -3.23 6.83 -4.22
N GLU A 220 -4.55 6.97 -4.33
CA GLU A 220 -5.19 8.18 -4.81
C GLU A 220 -5.22 9.32 -3.78
N CYS A 221 -5.06 8.97 -2.50
CA CYS A 221 -5.05 9.96 -1.44
C CYS A 221 -3.65 10.54 -1.21
N PRO A 222 -3.52 11.86 -1.06
CA PRO A 222 -2.25 12.50 -0.79
C PRO A 222 -1.71 12.12 0.60
N TYR A 223 -0.39 12.24 0.79
CA TYR A 223 0.26 12.06 2.09
C TYR A 223 0.57 13.42 2.69
N TYR A 224 0.21 13.68 3.94
CA TYR A 224 0.76 14.85 4.63
C TYR A 224 1.85 14.45 5.64
N ASN A 225 1.95 13.20 6.02
CA ASN A 225 3.03 12.69 6.83
C ASN A 225 3.80 11.59 6.06
N ASN A 226 5.02 11.92 5.67
CA ASN A 226 5.86 11.05 4.86
C ASN A 226 6.54 9.91 5.67
N TYR A 227 6.17 9.78 6.93
CA TYR A 227 6.80 8.89 7.90
C TYR A 227 6.74 7.42 7.49
N ILE A 228 5.58 6.99 7.00
CA ILE A 228 5.34 5.61 6.58
C ILE A 228 5.95 5.33 5.20
N TYR A 229 5.93 6.33 4.32
CA TYR A 229 6.68 6.25 3.06
C TYR A 229 8.15 5.95 3.32
N THR A 230 8.76 6.62 4.30
CA THR A 230 10.16 6.39 4.71
C THR A 230 10.37 5.01 5.31
N TYR A 231 9.39 4.51 6.09
CA TYR A 231 9.48 3.16 6.65
C TYR A 231 9.48 2.09 5.55
N ASN A 232 8.57 2.19 4.59
CA ASN A 232 8.50 1.28 3.46
C ASN A 232 9.70 1.42 2.50
N ASN A 233 10.41 2.54 2.55
CA ASN A 233 11.57 2.87 1.72
C ASN A 233 12.86 2.94 2.51
N ARG A 234 12.97 2.31 3.70
CA ARG A 234 14.18 2.32 4.55
C ARG A 234 15.48 1.97 3.80
N ASP A 235 15.37 1.16 2.76
CA ASP A 235 16.50 0.77 1.92
C ASP A 235 16.67 1.67 0.68
N GLY A 236 16.06 2.84 0.63
CA GLY A 236 16.08 3.74 -0.53
C GLY A 236 15.35 3.19 -1.76
N LYS A 237 14.42 2.24 -1.58
CA LYS A 237 13.73 1.54 -2.67
C LYS A 237 12.23 1.77 -2.59
N SER A 238 11.67 2.36 -3.63
CA SER A 238 10.21 2.44 -3.78
C SER A 238 9.59 1.03 -3.84
N ILE A 239 8.41 0.86 -3.24
CA ILE A 239 7.61 -0.36 -3.41
C ILE A 239 7.31 -0.51 -4.91
N PRO A 240 7.68 -1.66 -5.54
CA PRO A 240 7.43 -1.84 -6.96
C PRO A 240 5.93 -1.93 -7.24
N CYS A 241 5.42 -1.04 -8.09
CA CYS A 241 4.04 -1.09 -8.56
C CYS A 241 3.95 -1.96 -9.82
N ILE A 242 3.30 -3.11 -9.71
CA ILE A 242 3.00 -3.98 -10.85
C ILE A 242 1.60 -3.65 -11.36
N LYS A 243 1.50 -3.24 -12.62
CA LYS A 243 0.18 -3.04 -13.23
C LYS A 243 -0.38 -4.37 -13.70
N VAL A 244 -1.63 -4.63 -13.34
CA VAL A 244 -2.37 -5.83 -13.72
C VAL A 244 -3.50 -5.44 -14.66
N PHE A 245 -3.54 -6.05 -15.85
CA PHE A 245 -4.57 -5.80 -16.85
C PHE A 245 -5.46 -7.03 -16.97
N LYS A 246 -6.76 -6.89 -16.70
CA LYS A 246 -7.75 -7.91 -17.04
C LYS A 246 -7.95 -7.94 -18.56
N VAL A 247 -7.76 -9.10 -19.18
CA VAL A 247 -7.99 -9.33 -20.60
C VAL A 247 -9.09 -10.35 -20.86
N ASP A 248 -9.67 -10.87 -19.77
CA ASP A 248 -10.82 -11.75 -19.77
C ASP A 248 -11.81 -11.28 -18.69
N ALA A 249 -13.12 -11.38 -18.96
CA ALA A 249 -14.16 -10.97 -18.02
C ALA A 249 -14.11 -11.77 -16.70
N ASP A 250 -13.78 -13.07 -16.81
CA ASP A 250 -13.72 -14.01 -15.69
C ASP A 250 -12.38 -13.93 -14.92
N ALA A 251 -11.42 -13.09 -15.37
CA ALA A 251 -10.14 -12.95 -14.72
C ALA A 251 -10.28 -12.48 -13.28
N VAL A 252 -9.56 -13.13 -12.37
CA VAL A 252 -9.48 -12.76 -10.96
C VAL A 252 -8.17 -12.00 -10.74
N ILE A 253 -8.28 -10.78 -10.19
CA ILE A 253 -7.09 -9.98 -9.88
C ILE A 253 -6.31 -10.67 -8.76
N PRO A 254 -4.98 -10.87 -8.93
CA PRO A 254 -4.14 -11.46 -7.91
C PRO A 254 -4.19 -10.67 -6.60
N SER A 255 -4.35 -11.36 -5.48
CA SER A 255 -4.49 -10.74 -4.17
C SER A 255 -3.70 -11.51 -3.10
N LYS A 256 -3.36 -10.84 -2.02
CA LYS A 256 -2.80 -11.45 -0.81
C LYS A 256 -3.88 -11.54 0.26
N ALA A 257 -3.84 -12.58 1.07
CA ALA A 257 -4.68 -12.65 2.27
C ALA A 257 -4.20 -11.65 3.33
N ARG A 258 -2.87 -11.46 3.43
CA ARG A 258 -2.22 -10.48 4.29
C ARG A 258 -1.14 -9.73 3.50
N TYR A 259 -0.88 -8.49 3.83
CA TYR A 259 0.17 -7.70 3.15
C TYR A 259 1.57 -8.25 3.39
N SER A 260 1.80 -8.91 4.54
CA SER A 260 3.04 -9.60 4.86
C SER A 260 3.27 -10.91 4.08
N ASP A 261 2.25 -11.45 3.40
CA ASP A 261 2.43 -12.65 2.59
C ASP A 261 3.42 -12.38 1.44
N ALA A 262 4.27 -13.34 1.13
CA ALA A 262 5.25 -13.22 0.05
C ALA A 262 4.61 -13.20 -1.33
N GLY A 263 3.57 -14.01 -1.54
CA GLY A 263 2.93 -14.25 -2.83
C GLY A 263 1.53 -13.65 -2.96
N TYR A 264 1.19 -13.24 -4.18
CA TYR A 264 -0.17 -12.91 -4.58
C TYR A 264 -0.82 -14.17 -5.13
N ASP A 265 -1.96 -14.58 -4.60
CA ASP A 265 -2.74 -15.70 -5.11
C ASP A 265 -3.10 -15.51 -6.57
N LEU A 266 -2.81 -16.49 -7.41
CA LEU A 266 -3.06 -16.49 -8.86
C LEU A 266 -4.08 -17.55 -9.21
N THR A 267 -5.11 -17.14 -9.94
CA THR A 267 -6.27 -17.98 -10.31
C THR A 267 -6.21 -18.33 -11.80
N ILE A 268 -6.29 -19.59 -12.13
CA ILE A 268 -6.54 -20.07 -13.50
C ILE A 268 -8.05 -20.10 -13.75
N ILE A 269 -8.49 -19.70 -14.95
CA ILE A 269 -9.92 -19.54 -15.27
C ILE A 269 -10.42 -20.51 -16.33
N LYS A 270 -9.56 -20.92 -17.25
CA LYS A 270 -9.90 -21.83 -18.35
C LYS A 270 -8.70 -22.57 -18.91
N GLU A 271 -8.93 -23.72 -19.53
CA GLU A 271 -7.93 -24.41 -20.34
C GLU A 271 -7.60 -23.55 -21.57
N TYR A 272 -6.31 -23.37 -21.84
CA TYR A 272 -5.81 -22.69 -23.03
C TYR A 272 -5.33 -23.70 -24.08
N LYS A 273 -4.49 -24.65 -23.66
CA LYS A 273 -3.89 -25.64 -24.57
C LYS A 273 -3.47 -26.90 -23.83
N ARG A 274 -3.86 -28.05 -24.35
CA ARG A 274 -3.34 -29.34 -23.88
C ARG A 274 -2.04 -29.68 -24.62
N LEU A 275 -0.97 -29.91 -23.85
CA LEU A 275 0.35 -30.27 -24.40
C LEU A 275 0.54 -31.78 -24.52
N THR A 276 0.11 -32.51 -23.51
CA THR A 276 0.14 -33.99 -23.45
C THR A 276 -1.14 -34.51 -22.79
N SER A 277 -1.31 -35.83 -22.68
CA SER A 277 -2.42 -36.42 -21.91
C SER A 277 -2.46 -35.90 -20.45
N ASN A 278 -1.29 -35.57 -19.89
CA ASN A 278 -1.14 -35.22 -18.47
C ASN A 278 -0.85 -33.74 -18.23
N THR A 279 -0.45 -32.98 -19.26
CA THR A 279 -0.02 -31.59 -19.12
C THR A 279 -0.91 -30.63 -19.90
N VAL A 280 -1.47 -29.66 -19.19
CA VAL A 280 -2.36 -28.64 -19.73
C VAL A 280 -1.88 -27.26 -19.34
N ILE A 281 -1.94 -26.33 -20.27
CA ILE A 281 -1.73 -24.89 -20.04
C ILE A 281 -3.10 -24.25 -19.76
N TYR A 282 -3.19 -23.51 -18.67
CA TYR A 282 -4.37 -22.77 -18.28
C TYR A 282 -4.13 -21.27 -18.38
N ASP A 283 -5.15 -20.52 -18.79
CA ASP A 283 -5.14 -19.06 -18.85
C ASP A 283 -5.62 -18.48 -17.51
N THR A 284 -4.98 -17.41 -17.08
CA THR A 284 -5.38 -16.63 -15.92
C THR A 284 -6.23 -15.40 -16.28
N GLY A 285 -6.30 -15.06 -17.58
CA GLY A 285 -7.01 -13.90 -18.09
C GLY A 285 -6.40 -12.55 -17.72
N ILE A 286 -5.12 -12.52 -17.29
CA ILE A 286 -4.43 -11.28 -16.94
C ILE A 286 -3.13 -11.12 -17.72
N LYS A 287 -2.70 -9.85 -17.83
CA LYS A 287 -1.34 -9.45 -18.26
C LYS A 287 -0.70 -8.59 -17.20
N LEU A 288 0.64 -8.55 -17.20
CA LEU A 288 1.41 -7.75 -16.24
C LEU A 288 2.29 -6.72 -16.98
N GLU A 289 2.42 -5.54 -16.38
CA GLU A 289 3.49 -4.60 -16.67
C GLU A 289 4.36 -4.49 -15.41
N ILE A 290 5.55 -5.09 -15.49
CA ILE A 290 6.48 -5.19 -14.38
C ILE A 290 7.45 -4.01 -14.44
N PRO A 291 7.68 -3.27 -13.34
CA PRO A 291 8.58 -2.12 -13.32
C PRO A 291 10.04 -2.54 -13.49
N ASN A 292 10.88 -1.59 -13.92
CA ASN A 292 12.31 -1.81 -14.11
C ASN A 292 12.99 -2.34 -12.84
N GLY A 293 13.88 -3.31 -13.00
CA GLY A 293 14.63 -3.93 -11.91
C GLY A 293 13.88 -5.04 -11.16
N TYR A 294 12.74 -5.51 -11.70
CA TYR A 294 11.97 -6.60 -11.11
C TYR A 294 11.54 -7.62 -12.17
N TYR A 295 11.23 -8.82 -11.70
CA TYR A 295 10.57 -9.89 -12.45
C TYR A 295 9.58 -10.60 -11.54
N VAL A 296 8.76 -11.50 -12.07
CA VAL A 296 7.78 -12.26 -11.27
C VAL A 296 8.04 -13.75 -11.40
N GLU A 297 8.01 -14.45 -10.26
CA GLU A 297 8.01 -15.90 -10.20
C GLU A 297 6.59 -16.41 -9.94
N ILE A 298 6.14 -17.37 -10.73
CA ILE A 298 4.92 -18.13 -10.48
C ILE A 298 5.32 -19.44 -9.83
N VAL A 299 4.86 -19.64 -8.61
CA VAL A 299 5.14 -20.83 -7.81
C VAL A 299 3.83 -21.48 -7.33
N PRO A 300 3.84 -22.76 -6.99
CA PRO A 300 2.63 -23.41 -6.49
C PRO A 300 2.21 -22.83 -5.12
N ARG A 301 0.91 -22.85 -4.85
CA ARG A 301 0.41 -22.67 -3.48
C ARG A 301 0.55 -23.99 -2.72
N SER A 302 0.67 -23.94 -1.39
CA SER A 302 0.74 -25.13 -0.55
C SER A 302 -0.43 -26.11 -0.74
N SER A 303 -1.62 -25.58 -1.05
CA SER A 303 -2.82 -26.40 -1.28
C SER A 303 -2.74 -27.30 -2.52
N ILE A 304 -1.90 -26.99 -3.51
CA ILE A 304 -1.75 -27.79 -4.72
C ILE A 304 -1.23 -29.21 -4.40
N SER A 305 -0.45 -29.35 -3.30
CA SER A 305 0.08 -30.65 -2.89
C SER A 305 -0.98 -31.75 -2.65
N ARG A 306 -2.24 -31.35 -2.43
CA ARG A 306 -3.38 -32.28 -2.20
C ARG A 306 -4.18 -32.54 -3.47
N SER A 307 -3.91 -31.84 -4.56
CA SER A 307 -4.72 -31.90 -5.78
C SER A 307 -4.33 -33.03 -6.74
N GLY A 308 -3.17 -33.63 -6.58
CA GLY A 308 -2.59 -34.55 -7.55
C GLY A 308 -1.94 -33.85 -8.76
N TYR A 309 -1.84 -32.52 -8.74
CA TYR A 309 -1.19 -31.70 -9.77
C TYR A 309 0.09 -31.03 -9.27
N MET A 310 0.94 -30.68 -10.20
CA MET A 310 2.13 -29.87 -9.95
C MET A 310 2.37 -28.90 -11.13
N LEU A 311 3.16 -27.85 -10.88
CA LEU A 311 3.63 -26.99 -11.98
C LEU A 311 4.58 -27.77 -12.89
N ALA A 312 4.28 -27.80 -14.19
CA ALA A 312 5.07 -28.54 -15.16
C ALA A 312 6.51 -27.98 -15.32
N ASN A 313 6.68 -26.68 -15.07
CA ASN A 313 7.96 -25.97 -15.17
C ASN A 313 8.59 -25.66 -13.80
N ASN A 314 8.09 -26.23 -12.70
CA ASN A 314 8.49 -26.01 -11.32
C ASN A 314 8.32 -24.55 -10.87
N VAL A 315 8.91 -23.58 -11.57
CA VAL A 315 8.79 -22.13 -11.39
C VAL A 315 8.56 -21.47 -12.74
N GLY A 316 7.49 -20.72 -12.87
CA GLY A 316 7.23 -19.89 -14.04
C GLY A 316 7.94 -18.54 -13.90
N ILE A 317 8.82 -18.20 -14.82
CA ILE A 317 9.49 -16.90 -14.84
C ILE A 317 8.75 -15.97 -15.78
N ILE A 318 8.34 -14.81 -15.27
CA ILE A 318 7.74 -13.74 -16.04
C ILE A 318 8.73 -12.58 -16.07
N ASP A 319 9.37 -12.43 -17.22
CA ASP A 319 10.36 -11.38 -17.44
C ASP A 319 9.72 -9.99 -17.45
N GLN A 320 10.50 -8.97 -17.10
CA GLN A 320 10.09 -7.57 -17.13
C GLN A 320 9.50 -7.15 -18.48
N GLY A 321 10.07 -7.64 -19.58
CA GLY A 321 9.64 -7.31 -20.95
C GLY A 321 8.45 -8.12 -21.46
N TYR A 322 7.97 -9.15 -20.76
CA TYR A 322 6.85 -9.96 -21.21
C TYR A 322 5.52 -9.18 -21.17
N ARG A 323 4.73 -9.27 -22.25
CA ARG A 323 3.45 -8.55 -22.41
C ARG A 323 2.29 -9.46 -22.82
N GLY A 324 2.52 -10.78 -22.84
CA GLY A 324 1.49 -11.78 -23.11
C GLY A 324 0.60 -12.06 -21.91
N ASN A 325 -0.42 -12.88 -22.11
CA ASN A 325 -1.23 -13.43 -21.03
C ASN A 325 -0.37 -14.27 -20.09
N ILE A 326 -0.69 -14.23 -18.82
CA ILE A 326 -0.06 -15.09 -17.83
C ILE A 326 -0.72 -16.45 -17.89
N TYR A 327 0.07 -17.46 -18.17
CA TYR A 327 -0.35 -18.86 -18.26
C TYR A 327 0.28 -19.69 -17.14
N VAL A 328 -0.44 -20.75 -16.75
CA VAL A 328 0.02 -21.73 -15.77
C VAL A 328 -0.02 -23.11 -16.42
N ALA A 329 1.10 -23.78 -16.49
CA ALA A 329 1.19 -25.17 -16.99
C ALA A 329 1.13 -26.13 -15.81
N LEU A 330 0.08 -26.95 -15.73
CA LEU A 330 -0.07 -27.99 -14.72
C LEU A 330 0.07 -29.37 -15.34
N THR A 331 0.74 -30.27 -14.61
CA THR A 331 0.83 -31.67 -14.98
C THR A 331 0.30 -32.56 -13.86
N LYS A 332 -0.36 -33.64 -14.23
CA LYS A 332 -0.80 -34.69 -13.31
C LYS A 332 0.40 -35.43 -12.76
N ILE A 333 0.41 -35.68 -11.46
CA ILE A 333 1.48 -36.48 -10.81
C ILE A 333 1.35 -37.96 -11.21
N ASN A 334 0.09 -38.44 -11.26
CA ASN A 334 -0.24 -39.79 -11.65
C ASN A 334 -1.23 -39.79 -12.81
N ASN A 335 -1.20 -40.82 -13.67
CA ASN A 335 -2.14 -40.97 -14.79
C ASN A 335 -3.59 -41.11 -14.32
N ASP A 336 -3.82 -41.64 -13.13
CA ASP A 336 -5.16 -41.85 -12.54
C ASP A 336 -5.72 -40.55 -11.89
N THR A 337 -4.94 -39.45 -11.85
CA THR A 337 -5.43 -38.18 -11.35
C THR A 337 -6.54 -37.67 -12.27
N PRO A 338 -7.76 -37.39 -11.78
CA PRO A 338 -8.85 -36.86 -12.58
C PRO A 338 -8.50 -35.53 -13.25
N ASP A 339 -9.17 -35.18 -14.33
CA ASP A 339 -9.04 -33.85 -14.91
C ASP A 339 -9.63 -32.78 -13.95
N ILE A 340 -9.11 -31.54 -14.00
CA ILE A 340 -9.55 -30.45 -13.10
C ILE A 340 -11.05 -30.22 -13.22
N THR A 341 -11.63 -30.41 -14.40
CA THR A 341 -13.08 -30.31 -14.65
C THR A 341 -13.90 -31.31 -13.86
N ASP A 342 -13.30 -32.44 -13.50
CA ASP A 342 -13.96 -33.56 -12.83
C ASP A 342 -13.76 -33.52 -11.30
N LEU A 343 -12.94 -32.58 -10.83
CA LEU A 343 -12.61 -32.39 -9.41
C LEU A 343 -13.57 -31.35 -8.79
N ALA A 344 -14.44 -31.75 -7.88
CA ALA A 344 -15.39 -30.86 -7.23
C ALA A 344 -14.71 -29.73 -6.43
N GLU A 345 -13.58 -30.06 -5.75
CA GLU A 345 -12.83 -29.12 -4.89
C GLU A 345 -11.90 -28.20 -5.70
N TRP A 346 -11.37 -28.66 -6.85
CA TRP A 346 -10.32 -27.98 -7.61
C TRP A 346 -10.77 -27.49 -9.00
N ARG A 347 -12.08 -27.42 -9.21
CA ARG A 347 -12.64 -26.96 -10.50
C ARG A 347 -12.30 -25.50 -10.80
N LEU A 348 -12.34 -25.16 -12.07
CA LEU A 348 -12.16 -23.80 -12.53
C LEU A 348 -13.33 -22.87 -12.12
N PRO A 349 -13.10 -21.63 -11.72
CA PRO A 349 -11.77 -20.99 -11.56
C PRO A 349 -11.06 -21.51 -10.31
N TRP A 350 -9.77 -21.82 -10.44
CA TRP A 350 -8.97 -22.41 -9.36
C TRP A 350 -7.75 -21.57 -9.00
N LYS A 351 -7.63 -21.28 -7.72
CA LYS A 351 -6.52 -20.57 -7.11
C LYS A 351 -5.40 -21.56 -6.76
N CYS A 352 -4.60 -21.95 -7.77
CA CYS A 352 -3.63 -23.04 -7.65
C CYS A 352 -2.20 -22.56 -7.39
N CYS A 353 -1.88 -21.36 -7.82
CA CYS A 353 -0.54 -20.79 -7.77
C CYS A 353 -0.52 -19.45 -7.06
N GLN A 354 0.68 -18.92 -6.89
CA GLN A 354 0.92 -17.58 -6.40
C GLN A 354 2.04 -16.94 -7.20
N MET A 355 2.01 -15.63 -7.36
CA MET A 355 3.07 -14.86 -7.99
C MET A 355 3.87 -14.11 -6.93
N ILE A 356 5.19 -14.21 -7.00
CA ILE A 356 6.14 -13.56 -6.11
C ILE A 356 6.95 -12.54 -6.90
N VAL A 357 6.95 -11.29 -6.45
CA VAL A 357 7.76 -10.23 -7.06
C VAL A 357 9.19 -10.36 -6.56
N LYS A 358 10.14 -10.42 -7.49
CA LYS A 358 11.55 -10.58 -7.22
C LYS A 358 12.36 -9.43 -7.80
N LYS A 359 13.44 -9.06 -7.12
CA LYS A 359 14.39 -8.09 -7.62
C LYS A 359 15.28 -8.73 -8.67
N GLN A 360 15.42 -8.09 -9.83
CA GLN A 360 16.31 -8.53 -10.90
C GLN A 360 17.72 -8.00 -10.65
N ILE A 361 18.69 -8.89 -10.67
CA ILE A 361 20.12 -8.54 -10.66
C ILE A 361 20.61 -8.61 -12.09
N TYR A 362 21.01 -7.46 -12.63
CA TYR A 362 21.64 -7.42 -13.96
C TYR A 362 23.07 -7.88 -13.85
N SER A 363 23.44 -8.89 -14.62
CA SER A 363 24.80 -9.46 -14.64
C SER A 363 25.35 -9.49 -16.05
N LYS A 364 26.66 -9.46 -16.17
CA LYS A 364 27.42 -9.63 -17.42
C LYS A 364 28.20 -10.93 -17.32
N LEU A 365 28.05 -11.77 -18.31
CA LEU A 365 28.90 -12.96 -18.46
C LEU A 365 30.18 -12.55 -19.18
N VAL A 366 31.32 -12.93 -18.60
CA VAL A 366 32.63 -12.78 -19.22
C VAL A 366 33.15 -14.19 -19.49
N VAL A 367 33.41 -14.48 -20.76
CA VAL A 367 34.01 -15.76 -21.16
C VAL A 367 35.50 -15.67 -20.89
N CYS A 368 36.02 -16.62 -20.12
CA CYS A 368 37.44 -16.78 -19.86
C CYS A 368 37.93 -18.05 -20.57
N ASP A 369 38.89 -17.90 -21.49
CA ASP A 369 39.49 -19.04 -22.16
C ASP A 369 40.46 -19.75 -21.22
N SER A 370 40.36 -21.09 -21.15
CA SER A 370 41.14 -21.94 -20.25
C SER A 370 42.63 -21.99 -20.59
N ASP A 371 43.02 -21.49 -21.78
CA ASP A 371 44.41 -21.63 -22.31
C ASP A 371 45.35 -20.52 -21.85
N SER A 372 44.89 -19.51 -21.13
CA SER A 372 45.73 -18.46 -20.55
C SER A 372 45.95 -18.69 -19.06
N ASN A 373 47.21 -18.82 -18.64
CA ASN A 373 47.61 -18.97 -17.22
C ASN A 373 47.13 -17.86 -16.26
N GLN A 374 46.36 -16.87 -16.77
CA GLN A 374 45.79 -15.77 -16.01
C GLN A 374 44.29 -15.96 -15.67
N ASN A 375 43.64 -16.98 -16.19
CA ASN A 375 42.18 -17.21 -16.07
C ASN A 375 41.83 -18.52 -15.35
N GLU A 376 42.71 -19.06 -14.49
CA GLU A 376 42.33 -20.16 -13.65
C GLU A 376 41.28 -19.75 -12.61
N ILE A 377 40.23 -20.58 -12.46
CA ILE A 377 39.24 -20.41 -11.39
C ILE A 377 39.94 -20.54 -10.03
N GLU A 378 39.76 -19.51 -9.19
CA GLU A 378 40.33 -19.49 -7.85
C GLU A 378 39.87 -20.71 -7.05
N LYS A 379 40.82 -21.38 -6.39
CA LYS A 379 40.53 -22.57 -5.60
C LYS A 379 39.71 -22.21 -4.36
N SER A 380 38.62 -22.91 -4.13
CA SER A 380 37.79 -22.75 -2.93
C SER A 380 37.89 -23.96 -2.03
N SER A 381 37.56 -23.83 -0.75
CA SER A 381 37.51 -24.94 0.22
C SER A 381 36.48 -26.02 -0.17
N ARG A 382 35.47 -25.67 -0.97
CA ARG A 382 34.46 -26.61 -1.49
C ARG A 382 35.00 -27.45 -2.66
N GLY A 383 35.95 -26.91 -3.44
CA GLY A 383 36.49 -27.55 -4.62
C GLY A 383 35.40 -27.92 -5.65
N THR A 384 35.47 -29.13 -6.19
CA THR A 384 34.54 -29.67 -7.21
C THR A 384 33.39 -30.48 -6.62
N GLY A 385 33.19 -30.43 -5.31
CA GLY A 385 32.18 -31.22 -4.61
C GLY A 385 30.75 -30.90 -5.06
N ALA A 386 30.01 -31.91 -5.56
CA ALA A 386 28.61 -31.84 -6.00
C ALA A 386 27.84 -33.11 -5.53
N PHE A 387 26.52 -33.13 -5.70
CA PHE A 387 25.61 -34.25 -5.49
C PHE A 387 25.84 -35.05 -4.17
N GLY A 388 25.88 -34.33 -3.03
CA GLY A 388 25.99 -34.95 -1.70
C GLY A 388 27.41 -35.05 -1.18
N SER A 389 28.39 -34.40 -1.81
CA SER A 389 29.81 -34.42 -1.36
C SER A 389 30.03 -33.73 0.01
N THR A 390 29.02 -33.08 0.61
CA THR A 390 29.10 -32.40 1.90
C THR A 390 28.53 -33.20 3.08
N GLY A 391 28.37 -34.53 2.90
CA GLY A 391 27.94 -35.45 3.95
C GLY A 391 26.45 -35.81 3.88
N SER A 392 26.16 -37.09 4.10
CA SER A 392 24.83 -37.64 4.41
C SER A 392 24.63 -37.58 5.91
#